data_b90ebf2e843d68ece08972b9f470b4ea
#
_entry.id   b90ebf2e843d68ece08972b9f470b4ea
#
_cell.length_a   1.000
_cell.length_b   1.000
_cell.length_c   1.000
_cell.angle_alpha   90.00
_cell.angle_beta   90.00
_cell.angle_gamma   90.00
#
_symmetry.space_group_name_H-M   'P 1'
#
loop_
_entity.id
_entity.type
_entity.pdbx_description
1 polymer ?
#
loop_
_entity_poly.entity_id
_entity_poly.type
_entity_poly.pdbx_seq_one_letter_code
_entity_poly.pdbx_strand_id
1 'polypeptide(L)'
;MAIVNDEQVIKVLRQYNPWWRTPSAIKEESKPHKRLAYYEALKILTHKTIRRFAVLSGMRRVGKTTILYQIIDHLIDRGINPGNILYATFDNPILKLVNVENVLSIYEGMYPIEGTRYILFDEVQYTENWELWMKVIYDSRKDIRLIATGSANPILERGAADSGTGRWSVLKIPTMSFYEYCRLLGLDLPVLEDELRLSELQGFSSAQLGSLMDKFTPLQNHFNRYLMIGGFPELVLSDDDVYAQRMLREDVVDKVIKRDVLSLFNIRSPLLMEKLFLYLCMN
;
A
#
# COMPACT_ATOMS: atom_id res chain seq x y z
N MET A 1 -10.99 -33.78 -2.76
CA MET A 1 -11.34 -33.16 -1.45
C MET A 1 -10.78 -31.75 -1.46
N ALA A 2 -11.59 -30.74 -1.15
CA ALA A 2 -11.05 -29.40 -0.96
C ALA A 2 -10.07 -29.42 0.22
N ILE A 3 -8.88 -28.85 0.04
CA ILE A 3 -7.81 -28.83 1.07
C ILE A 3 -8.23 -27.95 2.26
N VAL A 4 -9.14 -26.99 2.02
CA VAL A 4 -9.67 -26.03 3.00
C VAL A 4 -11.21 -26.07 2.94
N ASN A 5 -11.87 -26.12 4.09
CA ASN A 5 -13.32 -26.04 4.19
C ASN A 5 -13.80 -24.60 4.47
N ASP A 6 -15.08 -24.34 4.22
CA ASP A 6 -15.68 -23.02 4.38
C ASP A 6 -15.61 -22.48 5.82
N GLU A 7 -15.72 -23.37 6.82
CA GLU A 7 -15.63 -23.00 8.24
C GLU A 7 -14.25 -22.39 8.60
N GLN A 8 -13.18 -22.95 8.02
CA GLN A 8 -11.83 -22.45 8.21
C GLN A 8 -11.70 -21.04 7.59
N VAL A 9 -12.23 -20.84 6.39
CA VAL A 9 -12.25 -19.53 5.73
C VAL A 9 -13.06 -18.52 6.54
N ILE A 10 -14.28 -18.88 6.98
CA ILE A 10 -15.14 -18.04 7.82
C ILE A 10 -14.41 -17.62 9.11
N LYS A 11 -13.72 -18.55 9.77
CA LYS A 11 -12.94 -18.25 10.99
C LYS A 11 -11.86 -17.21 10.71
N VAL A 12 -11.12 -17.35 9.62
CA VAL A 12 -10.06 -16.41 9.21
C VAL A 12 -10.66 -15.05 8.85
N LEU A 13 -11.73 -15.01 8.06
CA LEU A 13 -12.38 -13.75 7.70
C LEU A 13 -12.90 -13.03 8.94
N ARG A 14 -13.50 -13.71 9.92
CA ARG A 14 -13.95 -13.10 11.18
C ARG A 14 -12.80 -12.52 12.01
N GLN A 15 -11.65 -13.18 11.97
CA GLN A 15 -10.45 -12.73 12.68
C GLN A 15 -9.90 -11.43 12.07
N TYR A 16 -9.86 -11.34 10.75
CA TYR A 16 -9.34 -10.17 10.04
C TYR A 16 -10.34 -9.03 9.88
N ASN A 17 -11.62 -9.24 10.24
CA ASN A 17 -12.68 -8.24 10.15
C ASN A 17 -13.38 -8.04 11.51
N PRO A 18 -12.64 -7.63 12.58
CA PRO A 18 -13.20 -7.47 13.91
C PRO A 18 -14.31 -6.41 13.98
N TRP A 19 -14.31 -5.44 13.06
CA TRP A 19 -15.34 -4.40 12.96
C TRP A 19 -16.73 -4.93 12.62
N TRP A 20 -16.86 -6.14 12.10
CA TRP A 20 -18.17 -6.77 11.91
C TRP A 20 -18.93 -6.98 13.23
N ARG A 21 -18.20 -7.11 14.35
CA ARG A 21 -18.76 -7.23 15.70
C ARG A 21 -18.65 -5.92 16.47
N THR A 22 -17.50 -5.27 16.38
CA THR A 22 -17.16 -4.05 17.13
C THR A 22 -16.60 -3.03 16.16
N PRO A 23 -17.43 -2.11 15.62
CA PRO A 23 -17.00 -1.15 14.59
C PRO A 23 -15.75 -0.35 14.97
N SER A 24 -15.60 0.00 16.25
CA SER A 24 -14.43 0.74 16.75
C SER A 24 -13.11 -0.05 16.76
N ALA A 25 -13.16 -1.38 16.59
CA ALA A 25 -11.94 -2.21 16.61
C ALA A 25 -10.95 -1.83 15.47
N ILE A 26 -11.44 -1.25 14.38
CA ILE A 26 -10.57 -0.77 13.28
C ILE A 26 -9.62 0.34 13.73
N LYS A 27 -9.98 1.11 14.77
CA LYS A 27 -9.16 2.24 15.27
C LYS A 27 -7.79 1.79 15.79
N GLU A 28 -7.65 0.55 16.23
CA GLU A 28 -6.37 -0.02 16.70
C GLU A 28 -5.39 -0.20 15.52
N GLU A 29 -5.90 -0.56 14.34
CA GLU A 29 -5.13 -0.80 13.12
C GLU A 29 -4.97 0.47 12.27
N SER A 30 -5.94 1.36 12.29
CA SER A 30 -5.95 2.61 11.54
C SER A 30 -4.98 3.61 12.16
N LYS A 31 -3.83 3.81 11.52
CA LYS A 31 -2.85 4.80 11.98
C LYS A 31 -3.30 6.22 11.61
N PRO A 32 -3.07 7.23 12.47
CA PRO A 32 -3.60 8.59 12.27
C PRO A 32 -2.99 9.28 11.04
N HIS A 33 -1.71 9.04 10.76
CA HIS A 33 -1.02 9.68 9.66
C HIS A 33 -1.38 9.02 8.32
N LYS A 34 -1.94 9.82 7.40
CA LYS A 34 -2.39 9.36 6.08
C LYS A 34 -1.39 9.79 5.01
N ARG A 35 -0.92 8.81 4.23
CA ARG A 35 -0.05 9.05 3.08
C ARG A 35 -0.82 9.70 1.92
N LEU A 36 -0.12 10.35 1.00
CA LEU A 36 -0.74 10.93 -0.21
C LEU A 36 -1.53 9.88 -1.00
N ALA A 37 -0.99 8.68 -1.11
CA ALA A 37 -1.63 7.56 -1.79
C ALA A 37 -2.99 7.13 -1.17
N TYR A 38 -3.20 7.35 0.13
CA TYR A 38 -4.51 7.14 0.76
C TYR A 38 -5.60 7.99 0.10
N TYR A 39 -5.34 9.27 -0.11
CA TYR A 39 -6.32 10.18 -0.70
C TYR A 39 -6.66 9.82 -2.14
N GLU A 40 -5.67 9.39 -2.92
CA GLU A 40 -5.88 8.93 -4.29
C GLU A 40 -6.70 7.63 -4.33
N ALA A 41 -6.35 6.64 -3.50
CA ALA A 41 -7.08 5.38 -3.40
C ALA A 41 -8.53 5.60 -2.98
N LEU A 42 -8.75 6.42 -1.95
CA LEU A 42 -10.08 6.78 -1.48
C LEU A 42 -10.91 7.48 -2.55
N LYS A 43 -10.30 8.43 -3.29
CA LYS A 43 -10.96 9.14 -4.41
C LYS A 43 -11.44 8.17 -5.49
N ILE A 44 -10.60 7.17 -5.86
CA ILE A 44 -11.00 6.15 -6.85
C ILE A 44 -12.15 5.31 -6.31
N LEU A 45 -12.04 4.82 -5.07
CA LEU A 45 -13.03 3.93 -4.46
C LEU A 45 -14.40 4.59 -4.31
N THR A 46 -14.42 5.88 -3.93
CA THR A 46 -15.65 6.62 -3.62
C THR A 46 -16.16 7.49 -4.76
N HIS A 47 -15.55 7.41 -5.95
CA HIS A 47 -15.96 8.22 -7.09
C HIS A 47 -17.41 7.94 -7.50
N LYS A 48 -18.23 8.98 -7.57
CA LYS A 48 -19.69 8.84 -7.73
C LYS A 48 -20.10 8.34 -9.13
N THR A 49 -19.47 8.84 -10.18
CA THR A 49 -19.86 8.60 -11.58
C THR A 49 -18.96 7.61 -12.30
N ILE A 50 -17.66 7.62 -12.01
CA ILE A 50 -16.69 6.72 -12.65
C ILE A 50 -16.40 5.56 -11.69
N ARG A 51 -16.82 4.37 -12.06
CA ARG A 51 -16.49 3.16 -11.32
C ARG A 51 -15.18 2.60 -11.84
N ARG A 52 -14.19 2.55 -10.96
CA ARG A 52 -12.93 1.82 -11.19
C ARG A 52 -12.52 1.12 -9.90
N PHE A 53 -11.88 -0.02 -10.03
CA PHE A 53 -11.15 -0.63 -8.94
C PHE A 53 -9.79 0.05 -8.79
N ALA A 54 -9.12 -0.11 -7.67
CA ALA A 54 -7.75 0.35 -7.47
C ALA A 54 -6.83 -0.82 -7.15
N VAL A 55 -5.62 -0.81 -7.71
CA VAL A 55 -4.56 -1.75 -7.37
C VAL A 55 -3.38 -0.96 -6.82
N LEU A 56 -3.10 -1.11 -5.52
CA LEU A 56 -1.98 -0.47 -4.85
C LEU A 56 -0.73 -1.35 -5.03
N SER A 57 0.17 -0.94 -5.90
CA SER A 57 1.43 -1.62 -6.18
C SER A 57 2.58 -0.89 -5.50
N GLY A 58 3.39 -1.58 -4.73
CA GLY A 58 4.53 -0.98 -4.04
C GLY A 58 5.34 -2.00 -3.25
N MET A 59 6.54 -1.63 -2.88
CA MET A 59 7.43 -2.48 -2.09
C MET A 59 6.77 -2.92 -0.78
N ARG A 60 7.29 -3.97 -0.17
CA ARG A 60 6.92 -4.34 1.20
C ARG A 60 7.22 -3.18 2.17
N ARG A 61 6.43 -3.07 3.24
CA ARG A 61 6.60 -2.06 4.32
C ARG A 61 6.41 -0.59 3.91
N VAL A 62 5.94 -0.29 2.68
CA VAL A 62 5.60 1.10 2.31
C VAL A 62 4.24 1.56 2.84
N GLY A 63 3.51 0.70 3.56
CA GLY A 63 2.24 1.06 4.22
C GLY A 63 0.98 0.77 3.39
N LYS A 64 1.00 -0.14 2.41
CA LYS A 64 -0.19 -0.53 1.62
C LYS A 64 -1.34 -1.02 2.50
N THR A 65 -1.07 -1.99 3.38
CA THR A 65 -2.05 -2.55 4.32
C THR A 65 -2.60 -1.47 5.26
N THR A 66 -1.75 -0.56 5.73
CA THR A 66 -2.18 0.58 6.57
C THR A 66 -3.17 1.47 5.82
N ILE A 67 -2.94 1.73 4.53
CA ILE A 67 -3.89 2.48 3.68
C ILE A 67 -5.24 1.77 3.61
N LEU A 68 -5.27 0.43 3.49
CA LEU A 68 -6.52 -0.33 3.50
C LEU A 68 -7.27 -0.14 4.83
N TYR A 69 -6.61 -0.28 5.97
CA TYR A 69 -7.22 -0.08 7.28
C TYR A 69 -7.73 1.35 7.48
N GLN A 70 -6.99 2.36 7.03
CA GLN A 70 -7.44 3.75 7.06
C GLN A 70 -8.68 3.99 6.19
N ILE A 71 -8.80 3.30 5.06
CA ILE A 71 -9.99 3.37 4.21
C ILE A 71 -11.17 2.69 4.87
N ILE A 72 -10.99 1.52 5.50
CA ILE A 72 -12.04 0.85 6.27
C ILE A 72 -12.56 1.75 7.38
N ASP A 73 -11.66 2.34 8.15
CA ASP A 73 -11.97 3.28 9.21
C ASP A 73 -12.78 4.48 8.69
N HIS A 74 -12.34 5.08 7.59
CA HIS A 74 -13.06 6.17 6.94
C HIS A 74 -14.47 5.76 6.49
N LEU A 75 -14.64 4.57 5.91
CA LEU A 75 -15.95 4.08 5.47
C LEU A 75 -16.90 3.88 6.65
N ILE A 76 -16.42 3.32 7.76
CA ILE A 76 -17.19 3.15 9.00
C ILE A 76 -17.58 4.51 9.59
N ASP A 77 -16.66 5.45 9.68
CA ASP A 77 -16.92 6.82 10.15
C ASP A 77 -17.94 7.56 9.25
N ARG A 78 -18.07 7.18 7.98
CA ARG A 78 -19.09 7.68 7.04
C ARG A 78 -20.44 6.96 7.15
N GLY A 79 -20.58 6.04 8.09
CA GLY A 79 -21.83 5.32 8.33
C GLY A 79 -22.08 4.13 7.39
N ILE A 80 -21.07 3.65 6.68
CA ILE A 80 -21.18 2.40 5.93
C ILE A 80 -21.32 1.25 6.93
N ASN A 81 -22.32 0.39 6.68
CA ASN A 81 -22.52 -0.80 7.52
C ASN A 81 -21.21 -1.65 7.52
N PRO A 82 -20.63 -1.94 8.69
CA PRO A 82 -19.42 -2.74 8.78
C PRO A 82 -19.51 -4.09 8.08
N GLY A 83 -20.69 -4.73 8.05
CA GLY A 83 -20.94 -5.96 7.31
C GLY A 83 -20.76 -5.82 5.78
N ASN A 84 -20.86 -4.61 5.23
CA ASN A 84 -20.63 -4.33 3.81
C ASN A 84 -19.14 -4.14 3.46
N ILE A 85 -18.24 -4.26 4.45
CA ILE A 85 -16.81 -4.05 4.27
C ILE A 85 -16.07 -5.35 4.54
N LEU A 86 -15.48 -5.94 3.50
CA LEU A 86 -14.65 -7.13 3.58
C LEU A 86 -13.18 -6.77 3.42
N TYR A 87 -12.36 -7.20 4.35
CA TYR A 87 -10.90 -7.28 4.18
C TYR A 87 -10.47 -8.75 4.16
N ALA A 88 -9.61 -9.11 3.20
CA ALA A 88 -9.01 -10.45 3.15
C ALA A 88 -7.56 -10.34 2.67
N THR A 89 -6.64 -10.96 3.41
CA THR A 89 -5.22 -11.01 3.02
C THR A 89 -4.84 -12.40 2.52
N PHE A 90 -4.37 -12.46 1.30
CA PHE A 90 -3.93 -13.71 0.68
C PHE A 90 -2.50 -14.12 1.10
N ASP A 91 -1.88 -13.37 2.01
CA ASP A 91 -0.67 -13.84 2.70
C ASP A 91 -0.98 -14.84 3.84
N ASN A 92 -2.25 -14.97 4.23
CA ASN A 92 -2.69 -15.96 5.20
C ASN A 92 -2.59 -17.39 4.62
N PRO A 93 -2.03 -18.38 5.34
CA PRO A 93 -1.86 -19.75 4.85
C PRO A 93 -3.15 -20.44 4.38
N ILE A 94 -4.30 -20.13 5.01
CA ILE A 94 -5.60 -20.70 4.63
C ILE A 94 -6.12 -20.00 3.34
N LEU A 95 -6.07 -18.67 3.30
CA LEU A 95 -6.60 -17.91 2.17
C LEU A 95 -5.74 -18.05 0.89
N LYS A 96 -4.46 -18.39 1.00
CA LYS A 96 -3.63 -18.78 -0.16
C LYS A 96 -4.14 -19.99 -0.92
N LEU A 97 -4.87 -20.87 -0.26
CA LEU A 97 -5.36 -22.14 -0.83
C LEU A 97 -6.76 -22.01 -1.43
N VAL A 98 -7.36 -20.81 -1.38
CA VAL A 98 -8.66 -20.52 -1.95
C VAL A 98 -8.56 -19.38 -2.96
N ASN A 99 -9.41 -19.39 -3.97
CA ASN A 99 -9.44 -18.31 -4.94
C ASN A 99 -10.32 -17.13 -4.47
N VAL A 100 -10.22 -16.01 -5.17
CA VAL A 100 -10.95 -14.78 -4.87
C VAL A 100 -12.48 -15.00 -4.86
N GLU A 101 -13.01 -15.81 -5.81
CA GLU A 101 -14.44 -16.11 -5.90
C GLU A 101 -14.96 -16.83 -4.67
N ASN A 102 -14.25 -17.85 -4.22
CA ASN A 102 -14.65 -18.61 -3.02
C ASN A 102 -14.66 -17.71 -1.78
N VAL A 103 -13.67 -16.86 -1.60
CA VAL A 103 -13.63 -15.90 -0.47
C VAL A 103 -14.85 -14.98 -0.53
N LEU A 104 -15.18 -14.45 -1.72
CA LEU A 104 -16.31 -13.55 -1.91
C LEU A 104 -17.66 -14.27 -1.69
N SER A 105 -17.83 -15.47 -2.24
CA SER A 105 -19.04 -16.30 -2.10
C SER A 105 -19.31 -16.67 -0.64
N ILE A 106 -18.26 -17.09 0.09
CA ILE A 106 -18.36 -17.40 1.52
C ILE A 106 -18.76 -16.15 2.32
N TYR A 107 -18.12 -15.00 2.06
CA TYR A 107 -18.47 -13.74 2.72
C TYR A 107 -19.93 -13.36 2.46
N GLU A 108 -20.43 -13.49 1.24
CA GLU A 108 -21.81 -13.19 0.87
C GLU A 108 -22.82 -14.12 1.55
N GLY A 109 -22.43 -15.36 1.80
CA GLY A 109 -23.21 -16.31 2.58
C GLY A 109 -23.26 -16.01 4.09
N MET A 110 -22.30 -15.23 4.61
CA MET A 110 -22.27 -14.89 6.04
C MET A 110 -23.22 -13.76 6.43
N TYR A 111 -23.48 -12.81 5.54
CA TYR A 111 -24.25 -11.61 5.82
C TYR A 111 -25.20 -11.28 4.66
N PRO A 112 -26.49 -11.05 4.93
CA PRO A 112 -27.38 -10.44 3.97
C PRO A 112 -26.92 -8.99 3.75
N ILE A 113 -26.38 -8.72 2.58
CA ILE A 113 -25.78 -7.42 2.27
C ILE A 113 -26.68 -6.69 1.30
N GLU A 114 -27.15 -5.51 1.72
CA GLU A 114 -27.86 -4.59 0.85
C GLU A 114 -26.96 -3.40 0.48
N GLY A 115 -27.06 -2.95 -0.78
CA GLY A 115 -26.33 -1.80 -1.29
C GLY A 115 -24.90 -2.09 -1.69
N THR A 116 -24.05 -1.06 -1.64
CA THR A 116 -22.67 -1.14 -2.10
C THR A 116 -21.79 -1.91 -1.11
N ARG A 117 -21.00 -2.83 -1.65
CA ARG A 117 -19.97 -3.59 -0.92
C ARG A 117 -18.60 -3.02 -1.19
N TYR A 118 -17.79 -2.92 -0.15
CA TYR A 118 -16.42 -2.46 -0.22
C TYR A 118 -15.49 -3.64 0.07
N ILE A 119 -14.74 -4.06 -0.93
CA ILE A 119 -13.88 -5.22 -0.87
C ILE A 119 -12.42 -4.75 -0.89
N LEU A 120 -11.66 -5.13 0.13
CA LEU A 120 -10.27 -4.78 0.28
C LEU A 120 -9.44 -6.07 0.35
N PHE A 121 -8.78 -6.40 -0.77
CA PHE A 121 -7.93 -7.57 -0.90
C PHE A 121 -6.46 -7.18 -0.73
N ASP A 122 -5.79 -7.81 0.21
CA ASP A 122 -4.37 -7.56 0.47
C ASP A 122 -3.51 -8.70 -0.07
N GLU A 123 -2.34 -8.34 -0.64
CA GLU A 123 -1.34 -9.26 -1.19
C GLU A 123 -1.92 -10.27 -2.21
N VAL A 124 -2.72 -9.76 -3.17
CA VAL A 124 -3.45 -10.59 -4.16
C VAL A 124 -2.55 -11.46 -5.03
N GLN A 125 -1.25 -11.15 -5.17
CA GLN A 125 -0.34 -11.97 -5.95
C GLN A 125 -0.13 -13.38 -5.37
N TYR A 126 -0.60 -13.65 -4.16
CA TYR A 126 -0.55 -14.99 -3.55
C TYR A 126 -1.74 -15.87 -3.89
N THR A 127 -2.77 -15.36 -4.58
CA THR A 127 -3.88 -16.17 -5.08
C THR A 127 -3.83 -16.29 -6.60
N GLU A 128 -4.19 -17.47 -7.11
CA GLU A 128 -4.14 -17.75 -8.55
C GLU A 128 -5.20 -16.98 -9.33
N ASN A 129 -4.83 -16.52 -10.52
CA ASN A 129 -5.72 -15.88 -11.49
C ASN A 129 -6.49 -14.67 -10.91
N TRP A 130 -5.90 -13.95 -9.97
CA TRP A 130 -6.57 -12.82 -9.32
C TRP A 130 -7.04 -11.76 -10.32
N GLU A 131 -6.31 -11.52 -11.42
CA GLU A 131 -6.67 -10.55 -12.47
C GLU A 131 -7.95 -10.95 -13.19
N LEU A 132 -8.08 -12.24 -13.49
CA LEU A 132 -9.27 -12.78 -14.14
C LEU A 132 -10.49 -12.65 -13.23
N TRP A 133 -10.33 -12.97 -11.94
CA TRP A 133 -11.40 -12.81 -10.96
C TRP A 133 -11.79 -11.35 -10.75
N MET A 134 -10.85 -10.44 -10.66
CA MET A 134 -11.14 -9.01 -10.58
C MET A 134 -11.90 -8.51 -11.81
N LYS A 135 -11.55 -8.99 -13.00
CA LYS A 135 -12.27 -8.68 -14.24
C LYS A 135 -13.70 -9.19 -14.19
N VAL A 136 -13.91 -10.46 -13.82
CA VAL A 136 -15.24 -11.06 -13.68
C VAL A 136 -16.09 -10.26 -12.69
N ILE A 137 -15.54 -9.96 -11.51
CA ILE A 137 -16.23 -9.15 -10.50
C ILE A 137 -16.57 -7.76 -11.04
N TYR A 138 -15.63 -7.09 -11.72
CA TYR A 138 -15.88 -5.79 -12.30
C TYR A 138 -17.02 -5.81 -13.33
N ASP A 139 -17.01 -6.78 -14.23
CA ASP A 139 -17.99 -6.85 -15.33
C ASP A 139 -19.38 -7.28 -14.83
N SER A 140 -19.47 -8.22 -13.86
CA SER A 140 -20.71 -8.81 -13.39
C SER A 140 -21.34 -8.13 -12.16
N ARG A 141 -20.54 -7.49 -11.29
CA ARG A 141 -20.96 -7.01 -9.97
C ARG A 141 -20.85 -5.49 -9.87
N LYS A 142 -21.93 -4.79 -10.22
CA LYS A 142 -21.96 -3.31 -10.21
C LYS A 142 -22.04 -2.71 -8.80
N ASP A 143 -22.47 -3.50 -7.84
CA ASP A 143 -22.59 -3.20 -6.41
C ASP A 143 -21.26 -3.24 -5.66
N ILE A 144 -20.17 -3.76 -6.29
CA ILE A 144 -18.86 -3.88 -5.64
C ILE A 144 -17.95 -2.70 -5.98
N ARG A 145 -17.31 -2.16 -4.94
CA ARG A 145 -16.15 -1.27 -4.98
C ARG A 145 -14.96 -2.04 -4.42
N LEU A 146 -13.84 -2.05 -5.13
CA LEU A 146 -12.71 -2.91 -4.76
C LEU A 146 -11.38 -2.18 -4.80
N ILE A 147 -10.56 -2.42 -3.77
CA ILE A 147 -9.13 -2.10 -3.75
C ILE A 147 -8.37 -3.41 -3.53
N ALA A 148 -7.35 -3.64 -4.34
CA ALA A 148 -6.39 -4.72 -4.14
C ALA A 148 -5.00 -4.14 -3.84
N THR A 149 -4.19 -4.86 -3.06
CA THR A 149 -2.77 -4.55 -2.92
C THR A 149 -1.90 -5.69 -3.39
N GLY A 150 -0.69 -5.35 -3.78
CA GLY A 150 0.33 -6.35 -4.07
C GLY A 150 1.73 -5.75 -4.01
N SER A 151 2.72 -6.61 -3.82
CA SER A 151 4.12 -6.19 -3.90
C SER A 151 4.42 -5.65 -5.30
N ALA A 152 5.29 -4.64 -5.39
CA ALA A 152 5.75 -4.10 -6.67
C ALA A 152 6.43 -5.22 -7.46
N ASN A 153 5.68 -5.79 -8.37
CA ASN A 153 6.09 -6.93 -9.17
C ASN A 153 5.74 -6.63 -10.62
N PRO A 154 6.67 -6.79 -11.57
CA PRO A 154 6.37 -6.69 -13.00
C PRO A 154 5.19 -7.55 -13.45
N ILE A 155 4.94 -8.68 -12.77
CA ILE A 155 3.78 -9.53 -13.03
C ILE A 155 2.49 -8.80 -12.62
N LEU A 156 2.46 -8.20 -11.44
CA LEU A 156 1.32 -7.42 -10.98
C LEU A 156 1.06 -6.22 -11.92
N GLU A 157 2.12 -5.54 -12.36
CA GLU A 157 2.00 -4.41 -13.26
C GLU A 157 1.58 -4.83 -14.68
N ARG A 158 2.12 -5.94 -15.21
CA ARG A 158 1.73 -6.47 -16.54
C ARG A 158 0.32 -7.07 -16.53
N GLY A 159 0.02 -7.96 -15.60
CA GLY A 159 -1.31 -8.55 -15.50
C GLY A 159 -2.40 -7.49 -15.24
N ALA A 160 -2.13 -6.52 -14.39
CA ALA A 160 -3.03 -5.40 -14.16
C ALA A 160 -3.17 -4.51 -15.39
N ALA A 161 -2.12 -4.26 -16.17
CA ALA A 161 -2.19 -3.45 -17.38
C ALA A 161 -2.99 -4.14 -18.50
N ASP A 162 -2.71 -5.41 -18.76
CA ASP A 162 -3.33 -6.15 -19.89
C ASP A 162 -4.80 -6.46 -19.65
N SER A 163 -5.14 -6.94 -18.43
CA SER A 163 -6.52 -7.33 -18.10
C SER A 163 -7.38 -6.17 -17.59
N GLY A 164 -6.72 -5.10 -17.10
CA GLY A 164 -7.35 -4.00 -16.38
C GLY A 164 -7.75 -2.80 -17.22
N THR A 165 -7.50 -2.79 -18.53
CA THR A 165 -7.78 -1.61 -19.37
C THR A 165 -9.22 -1.14 -19.18
N GLY A 166 -9.37 0.08 -18.64
CA GLY A 166 -10.68 0.69 -18.34
C GLY A 166 -11.36 0.22 -17.05
N ARG A 167 -10.90 -0.86 -16.39
CA ARG A 167 -11.54 -1.47 -15.22
C ARG A 167 -10.92 -1.03 -13.89
N TRP A 168 -9.60 -0.95 -13.80
CA TRP A 168 -8.93 -0.48 -12.59
C TRP A 168 -7.78 0.48 -12.88
N SER A 169 -7.38 1.19 -11.85
CA SER A 169 -6.22 2.08 -11.85
C SER A 169 -5.13 1.48 -10.98
N VAL A 170 -3.91 1.40 -11.51
CA VAL A 170 -2.74 1.00 -10.71
C VAL A 170 -2.12 2.24 -10.09
N LEU A 171 -2.10 2.29 -8.76
CA LEU A 171 -1.43 3.31 -7.98
C LEU A 171 -0.09 2.77 -7.49
N LYS A 172 0.99 3.34 -7.99
CA LYS A 172 2.34 3.02 -7.52
C LYS A 172 2.59 3.72 -6.19
N ILE A 173 2.84 2.92 -5.14
CA ILE A 173 3.13 3.42 -3.80
C ILE A 173 4.64 3.37 -3.58
N PRO A 174 5.36 4.49 -3.76
CA PRO A 174 6.80 4.55 -3.49
C PRO A 174 7.06 4.52 -1.98
N THR A 175 8.32 4.49 -1.58
CA THR A 175 8.74 4.91 -0.25
C THR A 175 8.25 6.34 0.02
N MET A 176 8.12 6.74 1.29
CA MET A 176 7.70 8.10 1.61
C MET A 176 8.67 9.14 1.03
N SER A 177 8.12 10.21 0.50
CA SER A 177 8.89 11.42 0.23
C SER A 177 9.36 12.07 1.53
N PHE A 178 10.34 12.95 1.45
CA PHE A 178 10.77 13.74 2.63
C PHE A 178 9.63 14.58 3.21
N TYR A 179 8.72 15.07 2.37
CA TYR A 179 7.50 15.74 2.82
C TYR A 179 6.63 14.82 3.69
N GLU A 180 6.35 13.58 3.24
CA GLU A 180 5.57 12.61 4.02
C GLU A 180 6.31 12.20 5.31
N TYR A 181 7.65 12.08 5.27
CA TYR A 181 8.50 11.84 6.43
C TYR A 181 8.32 12.95 7.49
N CYS A 182 8.43 14.21 7.09
CA CYS A 182 8.22 15.34 7.99
C CYS A 182 6.81 15.36 8.58
N ARG A 183 5.81 15.09 7.75
CA ARG A 183 4.41 15.00 8.17
C ARG A 183 4.18 13.86 9.18
N LEU A 184 4.81 12.71 8.97
CA LEU A 184 4.70 11.56 9.87
C LEU A 184 5.28 11.87 11.26
N LEU A 185 6.38 12.62 11.31
CA LEU A 185 7.03 13.05 12.56
C LEU A 185 6.41 14.30 13.17
N GLY A 186 5.41 14.92 12.52
CA GLY A 186 4.79 16.15 13.01
C GLY A 186 5.74 17.37 12.98
N LEU A 187 6.73 17.38 12.07
CA LEU A 187 7.66 18.50 11.94
C LEU A 187 6.99 19.67 11.26
N ASP A 188 7.34 20.89 11.71
CA ASP A 188 6.91 22.11 11.07
C ASP A 188 7.57 22.26 9.70
N LEU A 189 6.74 22.37 8.68
CA LEU A 189 7.19 22.57 7.31
C LEU A 189 7.15 24.07 6.96
N PRO A 190 8.21 24.61 6.33
CA PRO A 190 8.20 26.01 5.92
C PRO A 190 7.09 26.26 4.91
N VAL A 191 6.33 27.32 5.13
CA VAL A 191 5.36 27.80 4.17
C VAL A 191 6.10 28.64 3.12
N LEU A 192 5.97 28.22 1.87
CA LEU A 192 6.45 29.01 0.73
C LEU A 192 5.30 29.89 0.26
N GLU A 193 5.56 31.17 0.06
CA GLU A 193 4.53 32.18 -0.30
C GLU A 193 3.97 31.96 -1.69
N ASP A 194 4.75 31.36 -2.58
CA ASP A 194 4.38 31.01 -3.95
C ASP A 194 4.59 29.52 -4.25
N GLU A 195 3.92 29.00 -5.28
CA GLU A 195 4.19 27.66 -5.85
C GLU A 195 5.56 27.68 -6.54
N LEU A 196 6.62 27.55 -5.75
CA LEU A 196 8.00 27.58 -6.22
C LEU A 196 8.32 26.34 -7.05
N ARG A 197 8.65 26.52 -8.33
CA ARG A 197 9.13 25.45 -9.19
C ARG A 197 10.65 25.38 -9.16
N LEU A 198 11.21 24.16 -9.20
CA LEU A 198 12.66 23.97 -9.22
C LEU A 198 13.36 24.73 -10.37
N SER A 199 12.71 24.86 -11.52
CA SER A 199 13.21 25.63 -12.67
C SER A 199 13.37 27.14 -12.38
N GLU A 200 12.63 27.69 -11.43
CA GLU A 200 12.65 29.10 -11.07
C GLU A 200 13.84 29.43 -10.17
N LEU A 201 14.38 28.43 -9.45
CA LEU A 201 15.57 28.60 -8.60
C LEU A 201 16.81 29.09 -9.38
N GLN A 202 16.89 28.76 -10.67
CA GLN A 202 18.00 29.22 -11.52
C GLN A 202 18.04 30.75 -11.70
N GLY A 203 16.88 31.40 -11.55
CA GLY A 203 16.74 32.86 -11.62
C GLY A 203 16.94 33.59 -10.31
N PHE A 204 17.13 32.86 -9.20
CA PHE A 204 17.25 33.46 -7.87
C PHE A 204 18.63 34.06 -7.67
N SER A 205 18.66 35.24 -7.05
CA SER A 205 19.89 35.84 -6.52
C SER A 205 20.41 35.04 -5.33
N SER A 206 21.70 35.20 -5.02
CA SER A 206 22.32 34.55 -3.86
C SER A 206 21.59 34.89 -2.55
N ALA A 207 21.06 36.10 -2.40
CA ALA A 207 20.31 36.51 -1.22
C ALA A 207 18.95 35.78 -1.13
N GLN A 208 18.25 35.60 -2.24
CA GLN A 208 16.99 34.86 -2.27
C GLN A 208 17.20 33.36 -1.97
N LEU A 209 18.25 32.76 -2.54
CA LEU A 209 18.62 31.38 -2.23
C LEU A 209 19.02 31.23 -0.75
N GLY A 210 19.79 32.17 -0.20
CA GLY A 210 20.15 32.18 1.24
C GLY A 210 18.90 32.22 2.13
N SER A 211 17.99 33.15 1.88
CA SER A 211 16.72 33.24 2.64
C SER A 211 15.87 31.99 2.52
N LEU A 212 15.84 31.35 1.36
CA LEU A 212 15.14 30.08 1.16
C LEU A 212 15.83 28.96 1.97
N MET A 213 17.15 28.86 1.90
CA MET A 213 17.92 27.86 2.65
C MET A 213 17.73 28.00 4.17
N ASP A 214 17.70 29.23 4.68
CA ASP A 214 17.48 29.50 6.11
C ASP A 214 16.12 28.93 6.59
N LYS A 215 15.08 28.99 5.76
CA LYS A 215 13.77 28.39 6.07
C LYS A 215 13.84 26.87 6.24
N PHE A 216 14.75 26.18 5.53
CA PHE A 216 14.91 24.72 5.58
C PHE A 216 16.00 24.24 6.55
N THR A 217 16.82 25.14 7.09
CA THR A 217 17.88 24.79 8.04
C THR A 217 17.40 23.91 9.21
N PRO A 218 16.22 24.15 9.83
CA PRO A 218 15.73 23.30 10.92
C PRO A 218 15.48 21.83 10.50
N LEU A 219 15.26 21.59 9.21
CA LEU A 219 15.00 20.26 8.67
C LEU A 219 16.24 19.50 8.20
N GLN A 220 17.41 20.13 8.20
CA GLN A 220 18.64 19.55 7.64
C GLN A 220 19.04 18.22 8.31
N ASN A 221 19.00 18.16 9.64
CA ASN A 221 19.32 16.93 10.38
C ASN A 221 18.30 15.82 10.08
N HIS A 222 17.02 16.18 9.96
CA HIS A 222 15.96 15.25 9.57
C HIS A 222 16.13 14.76 8.13
N PHE A 223 16.58 15.61 7.21
CA PHE A 223 16.88 15.22 5.85
C PHE A 223 18.05 14.23 5.78
N ASN A 224 19.13 14.49 6.52
CA ASN A 224 20.25 13.56 6.63
C ASN A 224 19.80 12.20 7.19
N ARG A 225 18.99 12.21 8.25
CA ARG A 225 18.41 10.99 8.81
C ARG A 225 17.54 10.26 7.78
N TYR A 226 16.67 10.98 7.07
CA TYR A 226 15.84 10.42 6.01
C TYR A 226 16.68 9.73 4.93
N LEU A 227 17.80 10.31 4.51
CA LEU A 227 18.73 9.68 3.57
C LEU A 227 19.36 8.39 4.10
N MET A 228 19.59 8.30 5.41
CA MET A 228 20.23 7.12 6.05
C MET A 228 19.25 5.94 6.27
N ILE A 229 18.01 6.22 6.68
CA ILE A 229 17.03 5.17 7.04
C ILE A 229 15.97 4.94 5.97
N GLY A 230 15.93 5.76 4.93
CA GLY A 230 14.95 5.70 3.86
C GLY A 230 13.54 6.14 4.27
N GLY A 231 12.62 6.03 3.33
CA GLY A 231 11.23 6.48 3.48
C GLY A 231 10.25 5.35 3.85
N PHE A 232 10.61 4.45 4.75
CA PHE A 232 9.72 3.40 5.24
C PHE A 232 9.08 3.84 6.57
N PRO A 233 7.72 3.91 6.67
CA PRO A 233 7.05 4.47 7.85
C PRO A 233 7.51 3.87 9.19
N GLU A 234 7.69 2.56 9.23
CA GLU A 234 8.12 1.84 10.44
C GLU A 234 9.52 2.26 10.89
N LEU A 235 10.45 2.44 9.93
CA LEU A 235 11.83 2.83 10.23
C LEU A 235 11.92 4.29 10.64
N VAL A 236 11.11 5.15 10.05
CA VAL A 236 11.05 6.59 10.41
C VAL A 236 10.61 6.79 11.85
N LEU A 237 9.68 5.95 12.34
CA LEU A 237 9.18 6.00 13.72
C LEU A 237 10.12 5.33 14.74
N SER A 238 11.21 4.69 14.30
CA SER A 238 12.23 4.13 15.19
C SER A 238 13.02 5.24 15.84
N ASP A 239 13.33 5.08 17.11
CA ASP A 239 14.25 5.94 17.89
C ASP A 239 15.71 5.48 17.84
N ASP A 240 15.96 4.29 17.24
CA ASP A 240 17.29 3.70 17.04
C ASP A 240 17.62 3.62 15.55
N ASP A 241 18.47 4.54 15.09
CA ASP A 241 18.87 4.62 13.68
C ASP A 241 19.73 3.44 13.23
N VAL A 242 20.55 2.86 14.13
CA VAL A 242 21.37 1.68 13.82
C VAL A 242 20.47 0.46 13.60
N TYR A 243 19.48 0.30 14.46
CA TYR A 243 18.47 -0.74 14.30
C TYR A 243 17.64 -0.53 13.03
N ALA A 244 17.23 0.70 12.74
CA ALA A 244 16.47 1.03 11.52
C ALA A 244 17.26 0.70 10.24
N GLN A 245 18.56 1.04 10.19
CA GLN A 245 19.45 0.70 9.07
C GLN A 245 19.61 -0.82 8.90
N ARG A 246 19.77 -1.54 10.02
CA ARG A 246 19.83 -3.00 10.00
C ARG A 246 18.54 -3.60 9.46
N MET A 247 17.38 -3.14 9.91
CA MET A 247 16.07 -3.58 9.42
C MET A 247 15.87 -3.25 7.93
N LEU A 248 16.31 -2.06 7.49
CA LEU A 248 16.29 -1.70 6.08
C LEU A 248 17.08 -2.70 5.23
N ARG A 249 18.27 -3.07 5.67
CA ARG A 249 19.10 -4.06 4.98
C ARG A 249 18.44 -5.44 4.95
N GLU A 250 18.04 -5.97 6.12
CA GLU A 250 17.53 -7.33 6.24
C GLU A 250 16.16 -7.51 5.57
N ASP A 251 15.26 -6.55 5.76
CA ASP A 251 13.86 -6.69 5.32
C ASP A 251 13.60 -6.14 3.93
N VAL A 252 14.36 -5.16 3.48
CA VAL A 252 14.17 -4.57 2.16
C VAL A 252 15.24 -5.09 1.20
N VAL A 253 16.51 -4.78 1.44
CA VAL A 253 17.58 -5.08 0.50
C VAL A 253 17.74 -6.59 0.29
N ASP A 254 17.95 -7.35 1.38
CA ASP A 254 18.19 -8.79 1.28
C ASP A 254 16.96 -9.54 0.76
N LYS A 255 15.76 -9.20 1.20
CA LYS A 255 14.53 -9.85 0.72
C LYS A 255 14.22 -9.52 -0.72
N VAL A 256 14.37 -8.26 -1.15
CA VAL A 256 14.16 -7.87 -2.54
C VAL A 256 15.17 -8.57 -3.45
N ILE A 257 16.46 -8.53 -3.11
CA ILE A 257 17.51 -9.12 -3.95
C ILE A 257 17.44 -10.65 -3.94
N LYS A 258 17.32 -11.26 -2.74
CA LYS A 258 17.45 -12.73 -2.57
C LYS A 258 16.14 -13.48 -2.77
N ARG A 259 14.99 -12.82 -2.79
CA ARG A 259 13.69 -13.46 -2.93
C ARG A 259 12.86 -12.90 -4.08
N ASP A 260 12.56 -11.61 -4.06
CA ASP A 260 11.61 -11.03 -5.01
C ASP A 260 12.20 -10.99 -6.43
N VAL A 261 13.41 -10.49 -6.58
CA VAL A 261 14.10 -10.43 -7.90
C VAL A 261 14.34 -11.82 -8.46
N LEU A 262 14.74 -12.79 -7.62
CA LEU A 262 14.98 -14.17 -8.06
C LEU A 262 13.70 -14.90 -8.46
N SER A 263 12.58 -14.63 -7.78
CA SER A 263 11.29 -15.23 -8.11
C SER A 263 10.69 -14.68 -9.40
N LEU A 264 11.05 -13.44 -9.78
CA LEU A 264 10.50 -12.72 -10.92
C LEU A 264 11.32 -12.87 -12.20
N PHE A 265 12.61 -12.98 -12.05
CA PHE A 265 13.55 -13.03 -13.14
C PHE A 265 14.39 -14.30 -13.03
N ASN A 266 14.55 -14.99 -14.13
CA ASN A 266 15.35 -16.23 -14.18
C ASN A 266 16.86 -15.90 -14.03
N ILE A 267 17.24 -15.46 -12.83
CA ILE A 267 18.62 -15.01 -12.53
C ILE A 267 19.48 -16.21 -12.15
N ARG A 268 20.57 -16.39 -12.91
CA ARG A 268 21.49 -17.51 -12.72
C ARG A 268 22.38 -17.39 -11.48
N SER A 269 22.62 -16.18 -10.98
CA SER A 269 23.52 -15.95 -9.84
C SER A 269 23.03 -14.85 -8.91
N PRO A 270 22.45 -15.20 -7.72
CA PRO A 270 22.09 -14.24 -6.69
C PRO A 270 23.26 -13.38 -6.19
N LEU A 271 24.45 -14.00 -6.11
CA LEU A 271 25.66 -13.31 -5.67
C LEU A 271 26.09 -12.20 -6.64
N LEU A 272 25.87 -12.38 -7.94
CA LEU A 272 26.18 -11.35 -8.93
C LEU A 272 25.24 -10.15 -8.80
N MET A 273 23.97 -10.39 -8.48
CA MET A 273 22.99 -9.33 -8.21
C MET A 273 23.37 -8.52 -6.96
N GLU A 274 23.78 -9.18 -5.89
CA GLU A 274 24.24 -8.51 -4.68
C GLU A 274 25.48 -7.65 -4.95
N LYS A 275 26.44 -8.18 -5.70
CA LYS A 275 27.64 -7.41 -6.12
C LYS A 275 27.28 -6.21 -6.99
N LEU A 276 26.35 -6.36 -7.94
CA LEU A 276 25.87 -5.27 -8.78
C LEU A 276 25.18 -4.19 -7.92
N PHE A 277 24.33 -4.60 -6.97
CA PHE A 277 23.67 -3.67 -6.05
C PHE A 277 24.73 -2.88 -5.24
N LEU A 278 25.69 -3.57 -4.63
CA LEU A 278 26.75 -2.91 -3.88
C LEU A 278 27.57 -1.95 -4.77
N TYR A 279 27.88 -2.36 -5.99
CA TYR A 279 28.58 -1.50 -6.96
C TYR A 279 27.79 -0.22 -7.26
N LEU A 280 26.48 -0.32 -7.48
CA LEU A 280 25.60 0.84 -7.72
C LEU A 280 25.45 1.75 -6.48
N CYS A 281 25.57 1.20 -5.27
CA CYS A 281 25.55 2.00 -4.03
C CYS A 281 26.88 2.75 -3.78
N MET A 282 27.98 2.32 -4.40
CA MET A 282 29.31 2.89 -4.19
C MET A 282 29.72 3.92 -5.27
N ASN A 283 28.98 3.97 -6.38
CA ASN A 283 29.21 4.87 -7.52
C ASN A 283 27.92 5.69 -7.83
#